data_adbc391f24d9d0d97d88fe6597616f4e
#
_entry.id   adbc391f24d9d0d97d88fe6597616f4e
#
_cell.length_a   1.000
_cell.length_b   1.000
_cell.length_c   1.000
_cell.angle_alpha   90.00
_cell.angle_beta   90.00
_cell.angle_gamma   90.00
#
_symmetry.space_group_name_H-M   'P 1'
#
loop_
_entity.id
_entity.type
_entity.pdbx_description
1 polymer ?
#
loop_
_entity_poly.entity_id
_entity_poly.type
_entity_poly.pdbx_seq_one_letter_code
_entity_poly.pdbx_strand_id
1 'polypeptide(L)'
;MGSKEIEVDVLVIGAGPTGLGAAKRLQQLNSVSWLVLDSNETPGGLASTDITPEGFLYDVGGHVIFSHYKYFNDCLNEALPQDSDWYTHQRISYVRYQGQWVPYPFQNNIAVLPKDEQVKCLESLIDAALDARARSPNDKPKDFDEWNVRNVGERLTEIFMRPYNFKVWAVPTTKMNATWLGERVAAPNVKLLTKNVILNKVAGSWGPNATFRFPARGGTGGIWIALADTIEKGNTRFGKQGEVTKVDADAKKVQLSDGTIIKYGSLVSTMAVDHLAQSMGDAKLQEMCKPLFYSSTNVIGVGIRGERPERIGDKCWLYFVEDNCPFYRATIFSNYSPHNQPGRETQLATKQLANGKKPSSSKPQPGPYWSIMLEVSESSYKPVNHETLLEDCIQGLINTEMLKPEDEIVSTYVRRFDHGYPTPSLERNDALAEILPYLKNKDILSRGRFGSWKYEVGNQDHSFMLGVEAVDHIVSGDVELTLAYPDFVNSRANTERRLNSTRHLRN
;
A
#
# COMPACT_ATOMS: atom_id res chain seq x y z
N MET A 1 0.28 -34.15 -26.98
CA MET A 1 -0.74 -33.12 -27.20
C MET A 1 -0.02 -31.88 -27.68
N GLY A 2 -0.39 -31.32 -28.86
CA GLY A 2 0.26 -30.09 -29.35
C GLY A 2 0.05 -28.94 -28.38
N SER A 3 1.09 -28.16 -28.11
CA SER A 3 0.97 -26.95 -27.27
C SER A 3 -0.01 -25.99 -27.96
N LYS A 4 -1.00 -25.50 -27.19
CA LYS A 4 -1.94 -24.48 -27.69
C LYS A 4 -1.16 -23.18 -27.84
N GLU A 5 -1.12 -22.62 -29.03
CA GLU A 5 -0.45 -21.34 -29.31
C GLU A 5 -1.51 -20.24 -29.48
N ILE A 6 -1.26 -19.09 -28.88
CA ILE A 6 -2.11 -17.89 -28.91
C ILE A 6 -1.20 -16.73 -29.28
N GLU A 7 -1.72 -15.79 -30.07
CA GLU A 7 -1.00 -14.56 -30.43
C GLU A 7 -1.84 -13.33 -30.11
N VAL A 8 -1.22 -12.33 -29.48
CA VAL A 8 -1.84 -11.05 -29.14
C VAL A 8 -0.89 -9.89 -29.37
N ASP A 9 -1.40 -8.72 -29.67
CA ASP A 9 -0.58 -7.53 -29.83
C ASP A 9 -0.02 -7.06 -28.47
N VAL A 10 -0.85 -7.09 -27.42
CA VAL A 10 -0.47 -6.69 -26.05
C VAL A 10 -0.79 -7.79 -25.06
N LEU A 11 0.22 -8.26 -24.36
CA LEU A 11 0.08 -9.18 -23.24
C LEU A 11 0.29 -8.42 -21.91
N VAL A 12 -0.57 -8.66 -20.94
CA VAL A 12 -0.46 -8.10 -19.59
C VAL A 12 -0.28 -9.24 -18.59
N ILE A 13 0.76 -9.19 -17.78
CA ILE A 13 1.01 -10.14 -16.69
C ILE A 13 0.69 -9.46 -15.36
N GLY A 14 -0.26 -10.01 -14.62
CA GLY A 14 -0.80 -9.54 -13.35
C GLY A 14 -2.14 -8.85 -13.51
N ALA A 15 -3.07 -9.12 -12.59
CA ALA A 15 -4.40 -8.52 -12.49
C ALA A 15 -4.60 -7.75 -11.18
N GLY A 16 -3.51 -7.16 -10.65
CA GLY A 16 -3.58 -6.12 -9.63
C GLY A 16 -4.01 -4.77 -10.26
N PRO A 17 -4.00 -3.68 -9.48
CA PRO A 17 -4.40 -2.36 -9.97
C PRO A 17 -3.77 -1.98 -11.31
N THR A 18 -2.47 -2.24 -11.50
CA THR A 18 -1.74 -1.89 -12.72
C THR A 18 -2.23 -2.70 -13.93
N GLY A 19 -2.34 -4.01 -13.79
CA GLY A 19 -2.80 -4.86 -14.89
C GLY A 19 -4.25 -4.61 -15.27
N LEU A 20 -5.10 -4.35 -14.28
CA LEU A 20 -6.50 -3.98 -14.53
C LEU A 20 -6.64 -2.59 -15.14
N GLY A 21 -5.74 -1.64 -14.79
CA GLY A 21 -5.65 -0.35 -15.46
C GLY A 21 -5.29 -0.50 -16.94
N ALA A 22 -4.30 -1.34 -17.24
CA ALA A 22 -3.93 -1.66 -18.63
C ALA A 22 -5.10 -2.32 -19.38
N ALA A 23 -5.75 -3.33 -18.78
CA ALA A 23 -6.89 -4.03 -19.37
C ALA A 23 -8.05 -3.07 -19.67
N LYS A 24 -8.40 -2.21 -18.71
CA LYS A 24 -9.45 -1.21 -18.87
C LYS A 24 -9.18 -0.27 -20.03
N ARG A 25 -7.93 0.18 -20.16
CA ARG A 25 -7.49 1.06 -21.24
C ARG A 25 -7.50 0.36 -22.59
N LEU A 26 -6.98 -0.87 -22.68
CA LEU A 26 -7.03 -1.69 -23.90
C LEU A 26 -8.46 -1.93 -24.39
N GLN A 27 -9.36 -2.28 -23.48
CA GLN A 27 -10.78 -2.45 -23.79
C GLN A 27 -11.43 -1.15 -24.29
N GLN A 28 -11.11 -0.01 -23.68
CA GLN A 28 -11.62 1.31 -24.09
C GLN A 28 -11.14 1.70 -25.50
N LEU A 29 -9.84 1.50 -25.77
CA LEU A 29 -9.26 1.82 -27.08
C LEU A 29 -9.76 0.89 -28.19
N ASN A 30 -9.93 -0.39 -27.88
CA ASN A 30 -10.44 -1.43 -28.79
C ASN A 30 -9.73 -1.43 -30.17
N SER A 31 -8.42 -1.22 -30.19
CA SER A 31 -7.62 -1.04 -31.42
C SER A 31 -6.61 -2.14 -31.65
N VAL A 32 -6.34 -2.99 -30.66
CA VAL A 32 -5.36 -4.08 -30.68
C VAL A 32 -5.89 -5.31 -29.96
N SER A 33 -5.40 -6.50 -30.29
CA SER A 33 -5.69 -7.73 -29.56
C SER A 33 -4.89 -7.79 -28.26
N TRP A 34 -5.49 -8.32 -27.20
CA TRP A 34 -4.84 -8.33 -25.88
C TRP A 34 -5.33 -9.44 -24.97
N LEU A 35 -4.53 -9.76 -23.96
CA LEU A 35 -4.84 -10.76 -22.95
C LEU A 35 -4.23 -10.37 -21.62
N VAL A 36 -4.94 -10.59 -20.51
CA VAL A 36 -4.43 -10.43 -19.14
C VAL A 36 -4.31 -11.78 -18.47
N LEU A 37 -3.21 -11.99 -17.78
CA LEU A 37 -2.88 -13.22 -17.04
C LEU A 37 -2.67 -12.91 -15.57
N ASP A 38 -3.16 -13.75 -14.67
CA ASP A 38 -2.79 -13.75 -13.25
C ASP A 38 -2.79 -15.18 -12.70
N SER A 39 -1.81 -15.51 -11.89
CA SER A 39 -1.71 -16.81 -11.21
C SER A 39 -2.72 -16.97 -10.07
N ASN A 40 -3.25 -15.89 -9.54
CA ASN A 40 -4.32 -15.92 -8.55
C ASN A 40 -5.67 -16.09 -9.23
N GLU A 41 -6.58 -16.82 -8.59
CA GLU A 41 -7.95 -16.98 -9.08
C GLU A 41 -8.77 -15.69 -8.94
N THR A 42 -8.36 -14.82 -8.01
CA THR A 42 -9.03 -13.55 -7.70
C THR A 42 -8.13 -12.38 -8.05
N PRO A 43 -8.63 -11.39 -8.81
CA PRO A 43 -7.87 -10.18 -9.12
C PRO A 43 -7.69 -9.29 -7.88
N GLY A 44 -6.74 -8.34 -7.96
CA GLY A 44 -6.47 -7.37 -6.91
C GLY A 44 -4.99 -7.31 -6.49
N GLY A 45 -4.24 -8.39 -6.65
CA GLY A 45 -2.82 -8.43 -6.29
C GLY A 45 -2.60 -7.99 -4.83
N LEU A 46 -1.69 -7.02 -4.60
CA LEU A 46 -1.44 -6.45 -3.27
C LEU A 46 -2.58 -5.55 -2.74
N ALA A 47 -3.64 -5.31 -3.51
CA ALA A 47 -4.85 -4.62 -3.07
C ALA A 47 -6.03 -5.60 -2.86
N SER A 48 -5.74 -6.87 -2.65
CA SER A 48 -6.74 -7.91 -2.37
C SER A 48 -7.15 -7.93 -0.90
N THR A 49 -8.20 -8.71 -0.62
CA THR A 49 -8.76 -8.91 0.74
C THR A 49 -8.93 -10.39 0.97
N ASP A 50 -8.48 -10.86 2.12
CA ASP A 50 -8.71 -12.23 2.59
C ASP A 50 -9.90 -12.27 3.54
N ILE A 51 -10.59 -13.42 3.58
CA ILE A 51 -11.71 -13.67 4.50
C ILE A 51 -11.35 -14.86 5.37
N THR A 52 -11.42 -14.68 6.69
CA THR A 52 -11.21 -15.77 7.64
C THR A 52 -12.39 -16.73 7.66
N PRO A 53 -12.22 -17.99 8.13
CA PRO A 53 -13.34 -18.93 8.29
C PRO A 53 -14.47 -18.40 9.18
N GLU A 54 -14.15 -17.51 10.11
CA GLU A 54 -15.12 -16.86 11.00
C GLU A 54 -15.87 -15.70 10.34
N GLY A 55 -15.44 -15.27 9.13
CA GLY A 55 -16.07 -14.18 8.36
C GLY A 55 -15.51 -12.78 8.60
N PHE A 56 -14.33 -12.66 9.21
CA PHE A 56 -13.60 -11.39 9.26
C PHE A 56 -12.82 -11.17 7.98
N LEU A 57 -12.82 -9.92 7.50
CA LEU A 57 -12.05 -9.51 6.34
C LEU A 57 -10.76 -8.82 6.79
N TYR A 58 -9.68 -9.06 6.02
CA TYR A 58 -8.42 -8.33 6.19
C TYR A 58 -7.80 -8.04 4.83
N ASP A 59 -7.49 -6.77 4.59
CA ASP A 59 -6.77 -6.33 3.39
C ASP A 59 -5.29 -6.69 3.48
N VAL A 60 -4.61 -6.67 2.35
CA VAL A 60 -3.14 -6.80 2.28
C VAL A 60 -2.49 -5.48 2.75
N GLY A 61 -2.61 -5.20 4.05
CA GLY A 61 -2.23 -3.93 4.66
C GLY A 61 -3.33 -2.85 4.59
N GLY A 62 -3.10 -1.73 5.24
CA GLY A 62 -4.08 -0.65 5.34
C GLY A 62 -4.25 0.10 4.03
N HIS A 63 -5.33 -0.16 3.31
CA HIS A 63 -5.70 0.51 2.07
C HIS A 63 -6.91 1.40 2.24
N VAL A 64 -6.90 2.54 1.55
CA VAL A 64 -8.04 3.46 1.43
C VAL A 64 -8.02 4.07 0.03
N ILE A 65 -9.17 4.56 -0.46
CA ILE A 65 -9.27 5.19 -1.77
C ILE A 65 -9.30 6.71 -1.62
N PHE A 66 -8.27 7.32 -2.16
CA PHE A 66 -8.20 8.71 -2.55
C PHE A 66 -7.45 8.78 -3.88
N SER A 67 -7.60 9.80 -4.68
CA SER A 67 -7.03 9.79 -6.02
C SER A 67 -6.67 11.17 -6.54
N HIS A 68 -5.58 11.20 -7.29
CA HIS A 68 -5.14 12.35 -8.08
C HIS A 68 -5.67 12.32 -9.53
N TYR A 69 -6.41 11.25 -9.92
CA TYR A 69 -6.77 11.01 -11.32
C TYR A 69 -8.28 10.87 -11.52
N LYS A 70 -8.83 11.73 -12.39
CA LYS A 70 -10.24 11.62 -12.77
C LYS A 70 -10.56 10.29 -13.45
N TYR A 71 -9.70 9.82 -14.36
CA TYR A 71 -9.89 8.56 -15.08
C TYR A 71 -10.02 7.36 -14.14
N PHE A 72 -9.16 7.28 -13.11
CA PHE A 72 -9.26 6.25 -12.08
C PHE A 72 -10.60 6.30 -11.35
N ASN A 73 -11.01 7.48 -10.91
CA ASN A 73 -12.29 7.66 -10.22
C ASN A 73 -13.48 7.26 -11.11
N ASP A 74 -13.46 7.61 -12.40
CA ASP A 74 -14.50 7.25 -13.35
C ASP A 74 -14.60 5.73 -13.51
N CYS A 75 -13.46 5.01 -13.60
CA CYS A 75 -13.43 3.55 -13.68
C CYS A 75 -13.98 2.87 -12.41
N LEU A 76 -13.64 3.39 -11.22
CA LEU A 76 -14.19 2.88 -9.97
C LEU A 76 -15.70 3.11 -9.85
N ASN A 77 -16.17 4.30 -10.26
CA ASN A 77 -17.60 4.61 -10.24
C ASN A 77 -18.39 3.81 -11.28
N GLU A 78 -17.76 3.40 -12.38
CA GLU A 78 -18.38 2.45 -13.32
C GLU A 78 -18.51 1.05 -12.70
N ALA A 79 -17.48 0.60 -11.97
CA ALA A 79 -17.45 -0.72 -11.35
C ALA A 79 -18.41 -0.82 -10.14
N LEU A 80 -18.48 0.22 -9.34
CA LEU A 80 -19.31 0.33 -8.12
C LEU A 80 -20.14 1.63 -8.22
N PRO A 81 -21.27 1.61 -8.98
CA PRO A 81 -21.98 2.83 -9.38
C PRO A 81 -22.96 3.38 -8.36
N GLN A 82 -23.30 2.65 -7.29
CA GLN A 82 -24.27 3.10 -6.31
C GLN A 82 -23.60 3.84 -5.16
N ASP A 83 -24.25 4.85 -4.62
CA ASP A 83 -23.77 5.54 -3.41
C ASP A 83 -23.65 4.58 -2.21
N SER A 84 -24.53 3.57 -2.15
CA SER A 84 -24.50 2.52 -1.15
C SER A 84 -23.32 1.55 -1.27
N ASP A 85 -22.58 1.58 -2.36
CA ASP A 85 -21.36 0.77 -2.54
C ASP A 85 -20.16 1.34 -1.78
N TRP A 86 -20.30 2.54 -1.23
CA TRP A 86 -19.19 3.27 -0.64
C TRP A 86 -19.51 3.87 0.73
N TYR A 87 -18.50 3.88 1.59
CA TYR A 87 -18.43 4.75 2.76
C TYR A 87 -17.39 5.85 2.51
N THR A 88 -17.69 7.06 2.99
CA THR A 88 -16.74 8.19 3.02
C THR A 88 -16.37 8.48 4.46
N HIS A 89 -15.07 8.49 4.74
CA HIS A 89 -14.53 8.67 6.07
C HIS A 89 -13.68 9.93 6.16
N GLN A 90 -13.78 10.64 7.28
CA GLN A 90 -12.75 11.56 7.71
C GLN A 90 -11.65 10.77 8.39
N ARG A 91 -10.39 11.06 8.05
CA ARG A 91 -9.26 10.40 8.68
C ARG A 91 -9.13 10.81 10.14
N ILE A 92 -9.24 9.84 11.04
CA ILE A 92 -8.98 9.98 12.46
C ILE A 92 -7.81 9.08 12.82
N SER A 93 -6.62 9.68 12.85
CA SER A 93 -5.34 8.96 13.00
C SER A 93 -4.48 9.62 14.05
N TYR A 94 -3.78 8.79 14.82
CA TYR A 94 -2.90 9.22 15.90
C TYR A 94 -1.60 8.42 15.88
N VAL A 95 -0.60 8.97 16.55
CA VAL A 95 0.65 8.28 16.90
C VAL A 95 0.65 8.02 18.40
N ARG A 96 0.87 6.77 18.81
CA ARG A 96 1.07 6.43 20.23
C ARG A 96 2.50 6.79 20.62
N TYR A 97 2.63 7.64 21.64
CA TYR A 97 3.93 8.09 22.15
C TYR A 97 3.86 8.32 23.65
N GLN A 98 4.68 7.61 24.43
CA GLN A 98 4.72 7.68 25.90
C GLN A 98 3.35 7.61 26.56
N GLY A 99 2.54 6.66 26.15
CA GLY A 99 1.19 6.47 26.70
C GLY A 99 0.14 7.48 26.21
N GLN A 100 0.48 8.42 25.33
CA GLN A 100 -0.42 9.45 24.82
C GLN A 100 -0.76 9.23 23.34
N TRP A 101 -1.89 9.77 22.91
CA TRP A 101 -2.30 9.83 21.51
C TRP A 101 -2.01 11.20 20.94
N VAL A 102 -0.95 11.30 20.14
CA VAL A 102 -0.55 12.53 19.43
C VAL A 102 -1.25 12.55 18.08
N PRO A 103 -2.02 13.60 17.73
CA PRO A 103 -2.67 13.67 16.42
C PRO A 103 -1.65 13.58 15.26
N TYR A 104 -2.05 12.91 14.17
CA TYR A 104 -1.22 12.81 12.97
C TYR A 104 -1.34 14.06 12.09
N PRO A 105 -0.25 14.59 11.51
CA PRO A 105 1.12 14.09 11.64
C PRO A 105 1.80 14.57 12.92
N PHE A 106 2.57 13.69 13.54
CA PHE A 106 3.22 13.92 14.85
C PHE A 106 4.02 15.22 14.88
N GLN A 107 4.86 15.43 13.88
CA GLN A 107 5.78 16.57 13.81
C GLN A 107 5.07 17.94 13.70
N ASN A 108 3.80 17.96 13.36
CA ASN A 108 2.98 19.17 13.34
C ASN A 108 2.19 19.39 14.67
N ASN A 109 2.18 18.39 15.56
CA ASN A 109 1.31 18.33 16.73
C ASN A 109 2.07 18.20 18.06
N ILE A 110 3.27 18.73 18.14
CA ILE A 110 4.10 18.71 19.37
C ILE A 110 3.49 19.51 20.53
N ALA A 111 2.48 20.34 20.28
CA ALA A 111 1.79 21.11 21.31
C ALA A 111 1.15 20.23 22.41
N VAL A 112 0.92 18.93 22.12
CA VAL A 112 0.37 17.96 23.10
C VAL A 112 1.44 17.25 23.92
N LEU A 113 2.72 17.39 23.56
CA LEU A 113 3.83 16.78 24.29
C LEU A 113 4.10 17.53 25.64
N PRO A 114 4.86 16.92 26.56
CA PRO A 114 5.35 17.62 27.75
C PRO A 114 6.11 18.91 27.39
N LYS A 115 6.03 19.95 28.22
CA LYS A 115 6.57 21.28 27.91
C LYS A 115 8.06 21.30 27.63
N ASP A 116 8.85 20.52 28.36
CA ASP A 116 10.29 20.35 28.14
C ASP A 116 10.60 19.72 26.79
N GLU A 117 9.80 18.74 26.33
CA GLU A 117 9.94 18.16 24.99
C GLU A 117 9.52 19.14 23.88
N GLN A 118 8.47 19.96 24.12
CA GLN A 118 8.08 21.01 23.19
C GLN A 118 9.24 22.00 22.97
N VAL A 119 9.92 22.42 24.06
CA VAL A 119 11.06 23.33 23.99
C VAL A 119 12.18 22.71 23.16
N LYS A 120 12.64 21.50 23.50
CA LYS A 120 13.71 20.80 22.75
C LYS A 120 13.40 20.62 21.25
N CYS A 121 12.14 20.27 20.93
CA CYS A 121 11.70 20.15 19.55
C CYS A 121 11.74 21.48 18.81
N LEU A 122 11.26 22.57 19.45
CA LEU A 122 11.29 23.90 18.83
C LEU A 122 12.71 24.44 18.65
N GLU A 123 13.57 24.30 19.66
CA GLU A 123 14.97 24.72 19.57
C GLU A 123 15.64 24.04 18.37
N SER A 124 15.61 22.72 18.29
CA SER A 124 16.27 22.01 17.19
C SER A 124 15.63 22.28 15.82
N LEU A 125 14.33 22.56 15.74
CA LEU A 125 13.67 22.98 14.50
C LEU A 125 14.05 24.39 14.06
N ILE A 126 14.23 25.32 15.04
CA ILE A 126 14.69 26.68 14.77
C ILE A 126 16.13 26.64 14.26
N ASP A 127 17.00 25.85 14.89
CA ASP A 127 18.39 25.67 14.44
C ASP A 127 18.44 25.14 12.99
N ALA A 128 17.66 24.09 12.68
CA ALA A 128 17.55 23.56 11.32
C ALA A 128 17.06 24.61 10.31
N ALA A 129 16.14 25.50 10.72
CA ALA A 129 15.64 26.58 9.86
C ALA A 129 16.67 27.71 9.66
N LEU A 130 17.49 27.99 10.65
CA LEU A 130 18.61 28.96 10.54
C LEU A 130 19.69 28.40 9.62
N ASP A 131 20.09 27.15 9.79
CA ASP A 131 21.03 26.46 8.92
C ASP A 131 20.57 26.40 7.47
N ALA A 132 19.27 26.19 7.24
CA ALA A 132 18.70 26.17 5.90
C ALA A 132 18.91 27.49 5.14
N ARG A 133 18.98 28.64 5.85
CA ARG A 133 19.21 29.95 5.21
C ARG A 133 20.67 30.14 4.75
N ALA A 134 21.60 29.47 5.41
CA ALA A 134 23.02 29.51 5.05
C ALA A 134 23.42 28.47 4.01
N ARG A 135 22.51 27.50 3.72
CA ARG A 135 22.81 26.37 2.85
C ARG A 135 22.66 26.74 1.38
N SER A 136 23.56 26.23 0.55
CA SER A 136 23.44 26.36 -0.91
C SER A 136 22.22 25.61 -1.45
N PRO A 137 21.46 26.15 -2.43
CA PRO A 137 20.36 25.44 -3.08
C PRO A 137 20.76 24.11 -3.73
N ASN A 138 22.03 23.94 -4.07
CA ASN A 138 22.57 22.72 -4.68
C ASN A 138 23.03 21.69 -3.65
N ASP A 139 23.07 22.04 -2.37
CA ASP A 139 23.42 21.13 -1.29
C ASP A 139 22.22 20.24 -0.97
N LYS A 140 22.15 19.07 -1.62
CA LYS A 140 21.11 18.07 -1.40
C LYS A 140 21.46 17.18 -0.20
N PRO A 141 20.46 16.71 0.54
CA PRO A 141 20.70 15.71 1.59
C PRO A 141 21.21 14.40 0.96
N LYS A 142 22.22 13.81 1.60
CA LYS A 142 22.82 12.54 1.14
C LYS A 142 21.89 11.34 1.28
N ASP A 143 20.99 11.39 2.26
CA ASP A 143 20.05 10.33 2.62
C ASP A 143 18.78 10.89 3.29
N PHE A 144 17.84 10.02 3.58
CA PHE A 144 16.59 10.41 4.25
C PHE A 144 16.80 10.83 5.72
N ASP A 145 17.83 10.32 6.39
CA ASP A 145 18.15 10.74 7.77
C ASP A 145 18.58 12.19 7.81
N GLU A 146 19.50 12.57 6.94
CA GLU A 146 19.94 13.97 6.82
C GLU A 146 18.79 14.88 6.38
N TRP A 147 17.91 14.41 5.49
CA TRP A 147 16.70 15.16 5.15
C TRP A 147 15.83 15.43 6.37
N ASN A 148 15.63 14.42 7.23
CA ASN A 148 14.87 14.58 8.47
C ASN A 148 15.48 15.65 9.37
N VAL A 149 16.77 15.56 9.68
CA VAL A 149 17.46 16.54 10.52
C VAL A 149 17.33 17.96 9.95
N ARG A 150 17.52 18.10 8.64
CA ARG A 150 17.45 19.40 7.94
C ARG A 150 16.06 20.03 7.94
N ASN A 151 14.98 19.23 8.00
CA ASN A 151 13.61 19.72 7.81
C ASN A 151 12.75 19.69 9.08
N VAL A 152 13.05 18.78 10.02
CA VAL A 152 12.27 18.66 11.27
C VAL A 152 13.10 18.92 12.53
N GLY A 153 14.42 19.06 12.39
CA GLY A 153 15.37 19.24 13.49
C GLY A 153 15.77 17.92 14.15
N GLU A 154 16.90 17.91 14.85
CA GLU A 154 17.47 16.71 15.45
C GLU A 154 16.51 16.05 16.45
N ARG A 155 15.86 16.85 17.34
CA ARG A 155 15.03 16.26 18.40
C ARG A 155 13.82 15.50 17.86
N LEU A 156 13.08 16.06 16.91
CA LEU A 156 11.96 15.35 16.26
C LEU A 156 12.43 14.15 15.44
N THR A 157 13.62 14.25 14.86
CA THR A 157 14.24 13.13 14.13
C THR A 157 14.55 11.99 15.10
N GLU A 158 15.10 12.28 16.28
CA GLU A 158 15.45 11.30 17.31
C GLU A 158 14.21 10.61 17.90
N ILE A 159 13.21 11.39 18.34
CA ILE A 159 12.07 10.83 19.08
C ILE A 159 10.97 10.23 18.18
N PHE A 160 10.92 10.63 16.90
CA PHE A 160 9.84 10.19 16.02
C PHE A 160 10.33 9.69 14.66
N MET A 161 11.07 10.53 13.87
CA MET A 161 11.30 10.17 12.46
C MET A 161 12.15 8.90 12.29
N ARG A 162 13.26 8.77 13.03
CA ARG A 162 14.12 7.57 12.98
C ARG A 162 13.39 6.32 13.47
N PRO A 163 12.85 6.25 14.70
CA PRO A 163 12.21 5.05 15.20
C PRO A 163 10.96 4.67 14.40
N TYR A 164 10.13 5.65 14.03
CA TYR A 164 8.94 5.41 13.23
C TYR A 164 9.27 4.85 11.85
N ASN A 165 10.18 5.52 11.12
CA ASN A 165 10.52 5.07 9.77
C ASN A 165 11.27 3.74 9.77
N PHE A 166 12.12 3.46 10.77
CA PHE A 166 12.72 2.14 10.91
C PHE A 166 11.65 1.05 11.14
N LYS A 167 10.65 1.35 11.96
CA LYS A 167 9.54 0.42 12.22
C LYS A 167 8.67 0.16 10.98
N VAL A 168 8.49 1.17 10.12
CA VAL A 168 7.70 1.06 8.86
C VAL A 168 8.50 0.36 7.77
N TRP A 169 9.72 0.80 7.52
CA TRP A 169 10.53 0.37 6.37
C TRP A 169 11.40 -0.84 6.64
N ALA A 170 11.59 -1.19 7.91
CA ALA A 170 12.55 -2.22 8.36
C ALA A 170 13.97 -1.97 7.84
N VAL A 171 14.35 -0.71 7.65
CA VAL A 171 15.67 -0.29 7.19
C VAL A 171 16.03 1.06 7.81
N PRO A 172 17.31 1.31 8.20
CA PRO A 172 17.72 2.60 8.72
C PRO A 172 17.50 3.73 7.70
N THR A 173 17.06 4.90 8.17
CA THR A 173 16.83 6.08 7.33
C THR A 173 18.08 6.53 6.58
N THR A 174 19.27 6.22 7.10
CA THR A 174 20.57 6.45 6.45
C THR A 174 20.83 5.57 5.21
N LYS A 175 20.02 4.56 4.98
CA LYS A 175 20.07 3.66 3.79
C LYS A 175 19.02 4.00 2.75
N MET A 176 18.23 5.04 2.98
CA MET A 176 17.16 5.48 2.09
C MET A 176 17.52 6.80 1.43
N ASN A 177 17.21 6.96 0.14
CA ASN A 177 17.31 8.25 -0.53
C ASN A 177 16.17 9.20 -0.12
N ALA A 178 16.25 10.46 -0.50
CA ALA A 178 15.25 11.49 -0.16
C ALA A 178 14.46 11.98 -1.39
N THR A 179 14.43 11.23 -2.49
CA THR A 179 13.77 11.66 -3.72
C THR A 179 12.29 11.26 -3.82
N TRP A 180 11.82 10.41 -2.90
CA TRP A 180 10.46 9.84 -2.90
C TRP A 180 9.45 10.61 -2.03
N LEU A 181 9.92 11.59 -1.27
CA LEU A 181 9.19 12.18 -0.15
C LEU A 181 7.92 12.93 -0.59
N GLY A 182 8.06 13.94 -1.46
CA GLY A 182 6.94 14.69 -2.01
C GLY A 182 5.86 15.06 -0.97
N GLU A 183 4.63 14.70 -1.27
CA GLU A 183 3.46 14.89 -0.38
C GLU A 183 3.35 13.84 0.75
N ARG A 184 4.27 12.87 0.82
CA ARG A 184 4.17 11.71 1.74
C ARG A 184 4.72 12.00 3.12
N VAL A 185 5.60 12.98 3.25
CA VAL A 185 6.23 13.34 4.52
C VAL A 185 6.04 14.84 4.78
N ALA A 186 5.30 15.17 5.85
CA ALA A 186 5.07 16.55 6.24
C ALA A 186 6.36 17.19 6.78
N ALA A 187 6.80 18.27 6.13
CA ALA A 187 7.79 19.19 6.69
C ALA A 187 7.06 20.28 7.47
N PRO A 188 7.34 20.45 8.79
CA PRO A 188 6.63 21.43 9.60
C PRO A 188 7.00 22.87 9.18
N ASN A 189 6.01 23.74 9.18
CA ASN A 189 6.27 25.17 9.08
C ASN A 189 6.62 25.73 10.46
N VAL A 190 7.86 26.22 10.64
CA VAL A 190 8.39 26.68 11.92
C VAL A 190 7.49 27.73 12.59
N LYS A 191 7.05 28.76 11.83
CA LYS A 191 6.21 29.83 12.37
C LYS A 191 4.84 29.31 12.84
N LEU A 192 4.22 28.44 12.02
CA LEU A 192 2.92 27.85 12.35
C LEU A 192 3.03 26.91 13.56
N LEU A 193 4.07 26.08 13.60
CA LEU A 193 4.30 25.16 14.71
C LEU A 193 4.54 25.91 16.01
N THR A 194 5.42 26.92 16.01
CA THR A 194 5.66 27.79 17.17
C THR A 194 4.38 28.44 17.66
N LYS A 195 3.57 28.99 16.74
CA LYS A 195 2.25 29.57 17.08
C LYS A 195 1.33 28.54 17.72
N ASN A 196 1.27 27.32 17.18
CA ASN A 196 0.42 26.26 17.72
C ASN A 196 0.87 25.83 19.12
N VAL A 197 2.16 25.75 19.35
CA VAL A 197 2.73 25.42 20.67
C VAL A 197 2.39 26.50 21.70
N ILE A 198 2.61 27.79 21.37
CA ILE A 198 2.30 28.91 22.28
C ILE A 198 0.81 28.97 22.60
N LEU A 199 -0.05 28.75 21.61
CA LEU A 199 -1.50 28.81 21.75
C LEU A 199 -2.13 27.49 22.18
N ASN A 200 -1.33 26.45 22.43
CA ASN A 200 -1.78 25.09 22.76
C ASN A 200 -2.83 24.56 21.78
N LYS A 201 -2.55 24.69 20.46
CA LYS A 201 -3.45 24.28 19.38
C LYS A 201 -2.93 23.07 18.64
N VAL A 202 -3.86 22.17 18.32
CA VAL A 202 -3.61 21.04 17.41
C VAL A 202 -3.67 21.53 15.98
N ALA A 203 -2.75 21.05 15.12
CA ALA A 203 -2.79 21.29 13.68
C ALA A 203 -4.02 20.61 13.07
N GLY A 204 -4.58 21.22 12.01
CA GLY A 204 -5.69 20.62 11.26
C GLY A 204 -5.27 19.39 10.43
N SER A 205 -6.22 18.85 9.68
CA SER A 205 -6.00 17.73 8.76
C SER A 205 -4.87 18.04 7.75
N TRP A 206 -4.06 17.03 7.45
CA TRP A 206 -2.95 17.12 6.52
C TRP A 206 -2.92 15.92 5.56
N GLY A 207 -2.49 16.18 4.32
CA GLY A 207 -2.29 15.18 3.28
C GLY A 207 -3.55 14.89 2.46
N PRO A 208 -3.37 14.26 1.29
CA PRO A 208 -4.44 14.06 0.31
C PRO A 208 -5.51 13.07 0.79
N ASN A 209 -5.19 12.20 1.75
CA ASN A 209 -6.10 11.22 2.34
C ASN A 209 -6.77 11.68 3.64
N ALA A 210 -6.88 13.00 3.86
CA ALA A 210 -7.64 13.55 4.99
C ALA A 210 -9.12 13.14 4.95
N THR A 211 -9.65 12.96 3.73
CA THR A 211 -10.94 12.30 3.45
C THR A 211 -10.67 11.16 2.49
N PHE A 212 -11.29 10.00 2.71
CA PHE A 212 -11.12 8.83 1.85
C PHE A 212 -12.40 8.03 1.69
N ARG A 213 -12.46 7.23 0.63
CA ARG A 213 -13.54 6.28 0.37
C ARG A 213 -13.09 4.86 0.72
N PHE A 214 -14.05 4.05 1.14
CA PHE A 214 -13.87 2.62 1.35
C PHE A 214 -15.08 1.86 0.84
N PRO A 215 -14.93 0.67 0.21
CA PRO A 215 -16.07 -0.07 -0.32
C PRO A 215 -16.95 -0.60 0.83
N ALA A 216 -18.24 -0.57 0.62
CA ALA A 216 -19.18 -1.05 1.63
C ALA A 216 -19.03 -2.54 1.90
N ARG A 217 -18.64 -3.34 0.89
CA ARG A 217 -18.50 -4.81 0.97
C ARG A 217 -17.22 -5.30 0.32
N GLY A 218 -16.70 -6.43 0.82
CA GLY A 218 -15.58 -7.16 0.22
C GLY A 218 -14.20 -6.58 0.50
N GLY A 219 -14.08 -5.57 1.38
CA GLY A 219 -12.81 -4.89 1.61
C GLY A 219 -12.26 -4.23 0.36
N THR A 220 -11.02 -3.81 0.36
CA THR A 220 -10.37 -3.21 -0.83
C THR A 220 -10.39 -4.15 -2.03
N GLY A 221 -10.24 -5.47 -1.81
CA GLY A 221 -10.31 -6.49 -2.88
C GLY A 221 -11.62 -6.49 -3.64
N GLY A 222 -12.74 -6.16 -2.97
CA GLY A 222 -14.05 -6.05 -3.60
C GLY A 222 -14.11 -5.02 -4.73
N ILE A 223 -13.34 -3.94 -4.63
CA ILE A 223 -13.21 -2.93 -5.70
C ILE A 223 -12.62 -3.55 -6.97
N TRP A 224 -11.53 -4.31 -6.81
CA TRP A 224 -10.78 -4.85 -7.93
C TRP A 224 -11.49 -6.02 -8.59
N ILE A 225 -12.25 -6.81 -7.81
CA ILE A 225 -13.16 -7.83 -8.34
C ILE A 225 -14.24 -7.15 -9.18
N ALA A 226 -14.91 -6.13 -8.64
CA ALA A 226 -15.96 -5.40 -9.37
C ALA A 226 -15.41 -4.72 -10.64
N LEU A 227 -14.21 -4.17 -10.59
CA LEU A 227 -13.57 -3.58 -11.77
C LEU A 227 -13.22 -4.64 -12.80
N ALA A 228 -12.69 -5.79 -12.40
CA ALA A 228 -12.41 -6.91 -13.31
C ALA A 228 -13.69 -7.45 -13.97
N ASP A 229 -14.83 -7.41 -13.29
CA ASP A 229 -16.12 -7.79 -13.86
C ASP A 229 -16.62 -6.82 -14.97
N THR A 230 -16.05 -5.61 -15.07
CA THR A 230 -16.30 -4.70 -16.19
C THR A 230 -15.47 -5.02 -17.44
N ILE A 231 -14.51 -5.94 -17.34
CA ILE A 231 -13.60 -6.34 -18.41
C ILE A 231 -14.14 -7.58 -19.13
N GLU A 232 -13.95 -7.65 -20.43
CA GLU A 232 -14.41 -8.79 -21.25
C GLU A 232 -13.70 -10.07 -20.79
N LYS A 233 -14.51 -11.06 -20.36
CA LYS A 233 -13.99 -12.33 -19.81
C LYS A 233 -13.15 -13.15 -20.80
N GLY A 234 -13.35 -12.98 -22.10
CA GLY A 234 -12.53 -13.61 -23.14
C GLY A 234 -11.08 -13.15 -23.15
N ASN A 235 -10.80 -11.97 -22.57
CA ASN A 235 -9.48 -11.33 -22.54
C ASN A 235 -8.77 -11.47 -21.18
N THR A 236 -9.25 -12.36 -20.31
CA THR A 236 -8.65 -12.60 -18.99
C THR A 236 -8.47 -14.09 -18.73
N ARG A 237 -7.37 -14.45 -18.06
CA ARG A 237 -7.10 -15.81 -17.56
C ARG A 237 -6.53 -15.73 -16.15
N PHE A 238 -7.23 -16.33 -15.22
CA PHE A 238 -6.89 -16.33 -13.80
C PHE A 238 -6.63 -17.75 -13.30
N GLY A 239 -5.87 -17.85 -12.21
CA GLY A 239 -5.47 -19.12 -11.63
C GLY A 239 -4.45 -19.86 -12.51
N LYS A 240 -4.50 -21.18 -12.50
CA LYS A 240 -3.56 -22.02 -13.26
C LYS A 240 -3.53 -21.74 -14.77
N GLN A 241 -4.63 -21.28 -15.34
CA GLN A 241 -4.72 -20.92 -16.76
C GLN A 241 -4.04 -19.57 -17.08
N GLY A 242 -3.71 -18.78 -16.06
CA GLY A 242 -3.01 -17.50 -16.16
C GLY A 242 -1.62 -17.52 -15.52
N GLU A 243 -1.19 -18.66 -14.98
CA GLU A 243 0.10 -18.80 -14.30
C GLU A 243 1.25 -18.84 -15.28
N VAL A 244 2.05 -17.77 -15.30
CA VAL A 244 3.26 -17.65 -16.13
C VAL A 244 4.42 -18.38 -15.46
N THR A 245 5.06 -19.28 -16.19
CA THR A 245 6.24 -20.04 -15.72
C THR A 245 7.53 -19.58 -16.37
N LYS A 246 7.46 -19.01 -17.58
CA LYS A 246 8.65 -18.53 -18.31
C LYS A 246 8.29 -17.38 -19.22
N VAL A 247 9.19 -16.40 -19.31
CA VAL A 247 9.15 -15.31 -20.30
C VAL A 247 10.39 -15.42 -21.18
N ASP A 248 10.19 -15.59 -22.48
CA ASP A 248 11.23 -15.57 -23.50
C ASP A 248 11.13 -14.23 -24.23
N ALA A 249 11.95 -13.28 -23.81
CA ALA A 249 11.91 -11.92 -24.34
C ALA A 249 12.42 -11.82 -25.79
N ASP A 250 13.36 -12.67 -26.17
CA ASP A 250 13.97 -12.64 -27.53
C ASP A 250 13.00 -13.25 -28.54
N ALA A 251 12.31 -14.34 -28.18
CA ALA A 251 11.26 -14.94 -29.01
C ALA A 251 9.89 -14.27 -28.87
N LYS A 252 9.74 -13.29 -27.95
CA LYS A 252 8.46 -12.66 -27.57
C LYS A 252 7.37 -13.66 -27.23
N LYS A 253 7.69 -14.61 -26.34
CA LYS A 253 6.80 -15.69 -25.92
C LYS A 253 6.71 -15.79 -24.41
N VAL A 254 5.52 -16.11 -23.94
CA VAL A 254 5.26 -16.46 -22.54
C VAL A 254 4.73 -17.89 -22.49
N GLN A 255 5.25 -18.70 -21.57
CA GLN A 255 4.79 -20.05 -21.29
C GLN A 255 3.98 -20.08 -20.01
N LEU A 256 2.81 -20.70 -20.07
CA LEU A 256 1.94 -20.93 -18.91
C LEU A 256 2.18 -22.31 -18.29
N SER A 257 1.72 -22.50 -17.06
CA SER A 257 1.88 -23.77 -16.32
C SER A 257 1.14 -24.96 -16.96
N ASP A 258 0.10 -24.70 -17.77
CA ASP A 258 -0.62 -25.71 -18.53
C ASP A 258 0.03 -26.06 -19.89
N GLY A 259 1.20 -25.48 -20.18
CA GLY A 259 1.94 -25.67 -21.44
C GLY A 259 1.48 -24.77 -22.60
N THR A 260 0.49 -23.91 -22.40
CA THR A 260 0.08 -22.92 -23.40
C THR A 260 1.23 -21.93 -23.66
N ILE A 261 1.46 -21.61 -24.93
CA ILE A 261 2.43 -20.60 -25.37
C ILE A 261 1.67 -19.38 -25.88
N ILE A 262 2.02 -18.20 -25.39
CA ILE A 262 1.44 -16.94 -25.85
C ILE A 262 2.54 -16.12 -26.51
N LYS A 263 2.35 -15.77 -27.78
CA LYS A 263 3.18 -14.81 -28.51
C LYS A 263 2.61 -13.40 -28.29
N TYR A 264 3.47 -12.41 -28.15
CA TYR A 264 3.05 -11.03 -27.94
C TYR A 264 3.84 -10.04 -28.81
N GLY A 265 3.22 -8.94 -29.16
CA GLY A 265 3.89 -7.78 -29.74
C GLY A 265 4.63 -6.99 -28.66
N SER A 266 3.90 -6.55 -27.63
CA SER A 266 4.43 -5.86 -26.45
C SER A 266 3.93 -6.52 -25.17
N LEU A 267 4.74 -6.46 -24.10
CA LEU A 267 4.43 -7.04 -22.80
C LEU A 267 4.37 -5.93 -21.73
N VAL A 268 3.25 -5.84 -21.01
CA VAL A 268 3.16 -5.09 -19.75
C VAL A 268 3.27 -6.08 -18.59
N SER A 269 4.40 -6.07 -17.89
CA SER A 269 4.59 -6.92 -16.70
C SER A 269 4.35 -6.12 -15.44
N THR A 270 3.47 -6.62 -14.57
CA THR A 270 3.26 -6.05 -13.23
C THR A 270 3.87 -6.91 -12.12
N MET A 271 4.60 -7.94 -12.50
CA MET A 271 5.42 -8.71 -11.57
C MET A 271 6.45 -7.80 -10.89
N ALA A 272 6.89 -8.16 -9.70
CA ALA A 272 8.11 -7.57 -9.16
C ALA A 272 9.24 -7.77 -10.17
N VAL A 273 10.00 -6.72 -10.45
CA VAL A 273 10.98 -6.74 -11.57
C VAL A 273 12.09 -7.77 -11.36
N ASP A 274 12.44 -8.08 -10.13
CA ASP A 274 13.37 -9.16 -9.77
C ASP A 274 12.78 -10.56 -10.07
N HIS A 275 11.48 -10.76 -9.81
CA HIS A 275 10.78 -11.99 -10.21
C HIS A 275 10.64 -12.10 -11.72
N LEU A 276 10.41 -10.99 -12.43
CA LEU A 276 10.42 -10.97 -13.89
C LEU A 276 11.80 -11.40 -14.42
N ALA A 277 12.88 -10.86 -13.86
CA ALA A 277 14.25 -11.24 -14.23
C ALA A 277 14.52 -12.73 -14.03
N GLN A 278 13.99 -13.33 -12.97
CA GLN A 278 14.07 -14.77 -12.72
C GLN A 278 13.28 -15.56 -13.77
N SER A 279 12.04 -15.16 -14.05
CA SER A 279 11.17 -15.85 -15.03
C SER A 279 11.71 -15.77 -16.48
N MET A 280 12.49 -14.73 -16.77
CA MET A 280 13.21 -14.57 -18.05
C MET A 280 14.49 -15.43 -18.11
N GLY A 281 15.04 -15.84 -16.96
CA GLY A 281 16.36 -16.46 -16.91
C GLY A 281 17.48 -15.53 -17.38
N ASP A 282 17.27 -14.22 -17.35
CA ASP A 282 18.21 -13.19 -17.83
C ASP A 282 19.21 -12.84 -16.72
N ALA A 283 20.40 -13.44 -16.78
CA ALA A 283 21.45 -13.24 -15.78
C ALA A 283 21.89 -11.77 -15.66
N LYS A 284 21.89 -11.02 -16.76
CA LYS A 284 22.26 -9.61 -16.76
C LYS A 284 21.21 -8.78 -16.02
N LEU A 285 19.93 -9.01 -16.31
CA LEU A 285 18.84 -8.32 -15.62
C LEU A 285 18.78 -8.70 -14.12
N GLN A 286 19.02 -9.97 -13.78
CA GLN A 286 19.12 -10.41 -12.38
C GLN A 286 20.23 -9.67 -11.62
N GLU A 287 21.40 -9.47 -12.26
CA GLU A 287 22.50 -8.70 -11.66
C GLU A 287 22.10 -7.23 -11.45
N MET A 288 21.45 -6.61 -12.44
CA MET A 288 20.96 -5.22 -12.35
C MET A 288 19.92 -5.04 -11.24
N CYS A 289 19.14 -6.08 -10.91
CA CYS A 289 18.11 -6.04 -9.85
C CYS A 289 18.70 -6.21 -8.43
N LYS A 290 19.91 -6.71 -8.24
CA LYS A 290 20.52 -6.95 -6.91
C LYS A 290 20.54 -5.74 -5.98
N PRO A 291 20.75 -4.50 -6.46
CA PRO A 291 20.71 -3.31 -5.60
C PRO A 291 19.31 -2.92 -5.12
N LEU A 292 18.26 -3.48 -5.71
CA LEU A 292 16.88 -3.19 -5.29
C LEU A 292 16.57 -3.85 -3.94
N PHE A 293 16.22 -3.02 -2.97
CA PHE A 293 15.88 -3.48 -1.62
C PHE A 293 14.37 -3.36 -1.39
N TYR A 294 13.81 -4.31 -0.63
CA TYR A 294 12.42 -4.29 -0.20
C TYR A 294 12.28 -4.81 1.23
N SER A 295 11.20 -4.44 1.88
CA SER A 295 10.78 -5.06 3.13
C SER A 295 9.54 -5.92 2.90
N SER A 296 9.48 -7.03 3.64
CA SER A 296 8.27 -7.84 3.75
C SER A 296 7.29 -7.20 4.73
N THR A 297 6.02 -7.52 4.59
CA THR A 297 4.97 -7.09 5.52
C THR A 297 4.22 -8.29 6.05
N ASN A 298 4.17 -8.42 7.36
CA ASN A 298 3.31 -9.36 8.04
C ASN A 298 2.02 -8.65 8.42
N VAL A 299 0.88 -9.15 7.95
CA VAL A 299 -0.45 -8.66 8.29
C VAL A 299 -1.06 -9.60 9.32
N ILE A 300 -1.41 -9.05 10.47
CA ILE A 300 -2.02 -9.78 11.57
C ILE A 300 -3.43 -9.22 11.80
N GLY A 301 -4.43 -10.09 11.79
CA GLY A 301 -5.81 -9.75 12.09
C GLY A 301 -6.26 -10.34 13.42
N VAL A 302 -6.96 -9.54 14.22
CA VAL A 302 -7.57 -9.98 15.47
C VAL A 302 -9.04 -9.62 15.43
N GLY A 303 -9.91 -10.64 15.47
CA GLY A 303 -11.35 -10.50 15.58
C GLY A 303 -11.79 -10.68 17.03
N ILE A 304 -12.52 -9.71 17.57
CA ILE A 304 -12.85 -9.59 18.98
C ILE A 304 -14.37 -9.63 19.14
N ARG A 305 -14.86 -10.36 20.18
CA ARG A 305 -16.25 -10.32 20.61
C ARG A 305 -16.49 -9.12 21.49
N GLY A 306 -17.65 -8.54 21.39
CA GLY A 306 -18.12 -7.42 22.19
C GLY A 306 -18.32 -6.15 21.38
N GLU A 307 -18.94 -5.16 22.00
CA GLU A 307 -19.03 -3.81 21.40
C GLU A 307 -17.65 -3.18 21.34
N ARG A 308 -17.39 -2.45 20.25
CA ARG A 308 -16.14 -1.68 20.11
C ARG A 308 -16.03 -0.68 21.28
N PRO A 309 -14.94 -0.72 22.06
CA PRO A 309 -14.79 0.15 23.22
C PRO A 309 -14.72 1.63 22.85
N GLU A 310 -15.21 2.52 23.73
CA GLU A 310 -15.16 3.98 23.53
C GLU A 310 -13.72 4.48 23.35
N ARG A 311 -12.74 3.89 24.05
CA ARG A 311 -11.30 4.23 23.89
C ARG A 311 -10.78 4.02 22.46
N ILE A 312 -11.37 3.09 21.70
CA ILE A 312 -11.09 2.88 20.27
C ILE A 312 -11.86 3.90 19.45
N GLY A 313 -13.14 4.11 19.76
CA GLY A 313 -13.98 5.11 19.10
C GLY A 313 -14.00 4.95 17.58
N ASP A 314 -13.94 6.06 16.87
CA ASP A 314 -14.02 6.19 15.43
C ASP A 314 -12.64 6.28 14.73
N LYS A 315 -11.57 5.89 15.43
CA LYS A 315 -10.21 5.89 14.88
C LYS A 315 -10.11 5.02 13.63
N CYS A 316 -9.42 5.53 12.61
CA CYS A 316 -9.19 4.82 11.37
C CYS A 316 -7.94 3.93 11.49
N TRP A 317 -6.77 4.54 11.52
CA TRP A 317 -5.52 3.84 11.75
C TRP A 317 -4.61 4.60 12.69
N LEU A 318 -3.77 3.86 13.37
CA LEU A 318 -2.92 4.31 14.46
C LEU A 318 -1.48 3.89 14.20
N TYR A 319 -0.55 4.75 14.57
CA TYR A 319 0.89 4.50 14.42
C TYR A 319 1.56 4.31 15.76
N PHE A 320 2.60 3.45 15.78
CA PHE A 320 3.31 3.04 16.98
C PHE A 320 4.82 3.13 16.76
N VAL A 321 5.48 3.95 17.56
CA VAL A 321 6.92 4.24 17.43
C VAL A 321 7.79 3.51 18.44
N GLU A 322 7.19 3.05 19.55
CA GLU A 322 7.89 2.46 20.69
C GLU A 322 8.02 0.94 20.53
N ASP A 323 9.02 0.35 21.20
CA ASP A 323 9.33 -1.09 21.12
C ASP A 323 8.42 -1.97 21.98
N ASN A 324 7.41 -1.40 22.64
CA ASN A 324 6.42 -2.10 23.44
C ASN A 324 5.41 -2.93 22.62
N CYS A 325 5.48 -2.86 21.31
CA CYS A 325 4.72 -3.66 20.36
C CYS A 325 5.50 -3.85 19.05
N PRO A 326 5.33 -4.98 18.32
CA PRO A 326 6.06 -5.22 17.08
C PRO A 326 5.52 -4.46 15.87
N PHE A 327 4.23 -4.10 15.87
CA PHE A 327 3.58 -3.45 14.74
C PHE A 327 3.87 -1.94 14.68
N TYR A 328 3.95 -1.40 13.47
CA TYR A 328 4.07 0.04 13.24
C TYR A 328 2.71 0.71 13.02
N ARG A 329 1.72 -0.06 12.57
CA ARG A 329 0.36 0.43 12.30
C ARG A 329 -0.69 -0.55 12.79
N ALA A 330 -1.76 -0.02 13.37
CA ALA A 330 -3.00 -0.73 13.64
C ALA A 330 -4.15 -0.02 12.95
N THR A 331 -4.90 -0.73 12.14
CA THR A 331 -6.11 -0.24 11.48
C THR A 331 -7.33 -0.83 12.20
N ILE A 332 -8.26 0.03 12.63
CA ILE A 332 -9.54 -0.43 13.19
C ILE A 332 -10.44 -0.81 12.03
N PHE A 333 -10.23 -2.01 11.52
CA PHE A 333 -10.76 -2.41 10.22
C PHE A 333 -12.29 -2.49 10.21
N SER A 334 -12.89 -2.81 11.36
CA SER A 334 -14.33 -2.76 11.56
C SER A 334 -14.95 -1.34 11.49
N ASN A 335 -14.12 -0.28 11.61
CA ASN A 335 -14.60 1.10 11.46
C ASN A 335 -14.75 1.52 9.99
N TYR A 336 -14.14 0.80 9.05
CA TYR A 336 -14.22 1.16 7.63
C TYR A 336 -15.51 0.70 6.99
N SER A 337 -16.02 -0.47 7.41
CA SER A 337 -17.32 -0.99 6.99
C SER A 337 -17.88 -1.96 8.05
N PRO A 338 -19.20 -1.92 8.33
CA PRO A 338 -19.85 -2.90 9.19
C PRO A 338 -19.84 -4.31 8.60
N HIS A 339 -19.47 -4.46 7.32
CA HIS A 339 -19.37 -5.74 6.62
C HIS A 339 -17.96 -6.32 6.63
N ASN A 340 -17.00 -5.68 7.29
CA ASN A 340 -15.64 -6.22 7.46
C ASN A 340 -15.55 -7.28 8.57
N GLN A 341 -16.62 -7.52 9.29
CA GLN A 341 -16.75 -8.53 10.35
C GLN A 341 -18.08 -9.29 10.21
N PRO A 342 -18.20 -10.46 10.88
CA PRO A 342 -19.44 -11.23 10.88
C PRO A 342 -20.61 -10.44 11.47
N GLY A 343 -21.81 -10.77 11.03
CA GLY A 343 -23.05 -10.22 11.59
C GLY A 343 -23.19 -10.56 13.07
N ARG A 344 -23.93 -9.72 13.80
CA ARG A 344 -24.15 -9.86 15.25
C ARG A 344 -24.69 -11.24 15.65
N GLU A 345 -25.54 -11.84 14.83
CA GLU A 345 -26.18 -13.14 15.08
C GLU A 345 -25.29 -14.34 14.80
N THR A 346 -24.12 -14.12 14.19
CA THR A 346 -23.17 -15.21 13.90
C THR A 346 -22.67 -15.80 15.22
N GLN A 347 -22.74 -17.12 15.34
CA GLN A 347 -22.28 -17.85 16.53
C GLN A 347 -20.84 -18.24 16.37
N LEU A 348 -19.92 -17.68 17.16
CA LEU A 348 -18.50 -18.02 17.16
C LEU A 348 -18.06 -18.53 18.53
N ALA A 349 -17.12 -19.47 18.55
CA ALA A 349 -16.45 -19.87 19.77
C ALA A 349 -15.30 -18.89 20.08
N THR A 350 -15.09 -18.57 21.37
CA THR A 350 -13.90 -17.85 21.81
C THR A 350 -12.69 -18.76 21.73
N LYS A 351 -11.66 -18.37 20.98
CA LYS A 351 -10.40 -19.13 20.85
C LYS A 351 -9.54 -18.99 22.09
N GLN A 352 -9.39 -17.77 22.56
CA GLN A 352 -8.62 -17.42 23.76
C GLN A 352 -9.03 -16.04 24.28
N LEU A 353 -8.64 -15.71 25.50
CA LEU A 353 -8.61 -14.33 25.98
C LEU A 353 -7.33 -13.65 25.49
N ALA A 354 -7.33 -12.31 25.45
CA ALA A 354 -6.17 -11.55 24.98
C ALA A 354 -4.88 -11.86 25.79
N ASN A 355 -4.99 -12.20 27.09
CA ASN A 355 -3.88 -12.63 27.93
C ASN A 355 -3.42 -14.07 27.71
N GLY A 356 -3.90 -14.74 26.66
CA GLY A 356 -3.55 -16.14 26.34
C GLY A 356 -4.27 -17.20 27.18
N LYS A 357 -5.09 -16.82 28.16
CA LYS A 357 -5.85 -17.79 28.96
C LYS A 357 -6.99 -18.40 28.15
N LYS A 358 -7.34 -19.63 28.50
CA LYS A 358 -8.52 -20.29 27.94
C LYS A 358 -9.81 -19.60 28.41
N PRO A 359 -10.83 -19.46 27.55
CA PRO A 359 -12.13 -18.94 27.96
C PRO A 359 -12.83 -19.88 28.95
N SER A 360 -13.71 -19.33 29.74
CA SER A 360 -14.54 -20.10 30.69
C SER A 360 -15.51 -21.06 29.99
N SER A 361 -15.87 -20.79 28.74
CA SER A 361 -16.72 -21.62 27.89
C SER A 361 -16.21 -21.62 26.45
N SER A 362 -16.19 -22.80 25.81
CA SER A 362 -15.92 -22.97 24.39
C SER A 362 -17.18 -23.01 23.51
N LYS A 363 -18.39 -22.84 24.12
CA LYS A 363 -19.62 -22.85 23.36
C LYS A 363 -19.71 -21.62 22.46
N PRO A 364 -20.07 -21.77 21.17
CA PRO A 364 -20.31 -20.62 20.30
C PRO A 364 -21.36 -19.69 20.88
N GLN A 365 -21.12 -18.39 20.75
CA GLN A 365 -22.01 -17.34 21.22
C GLN A 365 -22.10 -16.24 20.16
N PRO A 366 -23.19 -15.45 20.12
CA PRO A 366 -23.37 -14.35 19.18
C PRO A 366 -22.41 -13.19 19.47
N GLY A 367 -22.33 -12.25 18.50
CA GLY A 367 -21.61 -10.99 18.65
C GLY A 367 -22.27 -10.01 19.62
N PRO A 368 -21.99 -8.72 19.46
CA PRO A 368 -21.32 -8.11 18.30
C PRO A 368 -19.85 -8.44 18.18
N TYR A 369 -19.25 -8.02 17.04
CA TYR A 369 -17.84 -8.22 16.73
C TYR A 369 -17.20 -6.94 16.21
N TRP A 370 -15.90 -6.80 16.46
CA TRP A 370 -15.05 -5.78 15.87
C TRP A 370 -13.67 -6.34 15.59
N SER A 371 -12.86 -5.63 14.82
CA SER A 371 -11.56 -6.16 14.40
C SER A 371 -10.48 -5.09 14.33
N ILE A 372 -9.25 -5.55 14.56
CA ILE A 372 -8.03 -4.77 14.38
C ILE A 372 -7.14 -5.52 13.39
N MET A 373 -6.57 -4.78 12.45
CA MET A 373 -5.56 -5.26 11.51
C MET A 373 -4.24 -4.59 11.83
N LEU A 374 -3.18 -5.38 12.00
CA LEU A 374 -1.84 -4.92 12.36
C LEU A 374 -0.88 -5.17 11.21
N GLU A 375 0.13 -4.31 11.09
CA GLU A 375 1.19 -4.45 10.11
C GLU A 375 2.56 -4.43 10.80
N VAL A 376 3.34 -5.47 10.54
CA VAL A 376 4.72 -5.63 11.03
C VAL A 376 5.64 -5.78 9.84
N SER A 377 6.54 -4.82 9.66
CA SER A 377 7.56 -4.88 8.62
C SER A 377 8.72 -5.79 9.02
N GLU A 378 9.37 -6.37 8.02
CA GLU A 378 10.45 -7.32 8.19
C GLU A 378 11.51 -7.16 7.11
N SER A 379 12.78 -7.26 7.49
CA SER A 379 13.92 -7.31 6.57
C SER A 379 15.14 -7.92 7.27
N SER A 380 16.27 -7.99 6.57
CA SER A 380 17.57 -8.37 7.18
C SER A 380 18.03 -7.42 8.30
N TYR A 381 17.58 -6.14 8.28
CA TYR A 381 17.86 -5.17 9.36
C TYR A 381 16.89 -5.28 10.54
N LYS A 382 15.72 -5.86 10.33
CA LYS A 382 14.66 -6.01 11.32
C LYS A 382 13.99 -7.38 11.14
N PRO A 383 14.67 -8.46 11.60
CA PRO A 383 14.11 -9.82 11.53
C PRO A 383 12.90 -9.96 12.47
N VAL A 384 12.01 -10.88 12.13
CA VAL A 384 10.79 -11.20 12.88
C VAL A 384 10.83 -12.68 13.28
N ASN A 385 10.47 -12.99 14.53
CA ASN A 385 10.22 -14.36 14.95
C ASN A 385 8.77 -14.74 14.59
N HIS A 386 8.61 -15.54 13.54
CA HIS A 386 7.29 -15.95 13.06
C HIS A 386 6.56 -16.91 14.00
N GLU A 387 7.27 -17.62 14.89
CA GLU A 387 6.66 -18.56 15.84
C GLU A 387 5.89 -17.83 16.95
N THR A 388 6.34 -16.63 17.34
CA THR A 388 5.74 -15.83 18.42
C THR A 388 5.02 -14.57 17.93
N LEU A 389 5.08 -14.28 16.63
CA LEU A 389 4.62 -13.00 16.08
C LEU A 389 3.16 -12.66 16.46
N LEU A 390 2.25 -13.63 16.39
CA LEU A 390 0.84 -13.41 16.73
C LEU A 390 0.68 -13.07 18.22
N GLU A 391 1.29 -13.83 19.09
CA GLU A 391 1.26 -13.61 20.54
C GLU A 391 1.91 -12.29 20.91
N ASP A 392 3.05 -11.95 20.31
CA ASP A 392 3.74 -10.68 20.52
C ASP A 392 2.89 -9.50 20.07
N CYS A 393 2.15 -9.64 18.97
CA CYS A 393 1.21 -8.64 18.49
C CYS A 393 0.01 -8.48 19.45
N ILE A 394 -0.58 -9.57 19.94
CA ILE A 394 -1.69 -9.52 20.90
C ILE A 394 -1.21 -8.89 22.22
N GLN A 395 -0.02 -9.28 22.71
CA GLN A 395 0.56 -8.64 23.88
C GLN A 395 0.84 -7.15 23.63
N GLY A 396 1.31 -6.78 22.43
CA GLY A 396 1.50 -5.40 22.01
C GLY A 396 0.20 -4.59 22.03
N LEU A 397 -0.94 -5.20 21.65
CA LEU A 397 -2.25 -4.56 21.76
C LEU A 397 -2.65 -4.29 23.23
N ILE A 398 -2.29 -5.19 24.16
CA ILE A 398 -2.49 -4.97 25.60
C ILE A 398 -1.56 -3.85 26.10
N ASN A 399 -0.28 -3.90 25.75
CA ASN A 399 0.73 -2.93 26.16
C ASN A 399 0.38 -1.50 25.70
N THR A 400 -0.31 -1.39 24.58
CA THR A 400 -0.77 -0.11 23.99
C THR A 400 -2.21 0.25 24.35
N GLU A 401 -2.84 -0.51 25.26
CA GLU A 401 -4.20 -0.31 25.75
C GLU A 401 -5.29 -0.41 24.67
N MET A 402 -4.95 -1.04 23.53
CA MET A 402 -5.92 -1.32 22.48
C MET A 402 -6.84 -2.48 22.86
N LEU A 403 -6.31 -3.49 23.53
CA LEU A 403 -7.07 -4.60 24.14
C LEU A 403 -6.89 -4.61 25.66
N LYS A 404 -7.88 -5.15 26.35
CA LYS A 404 -7.78 -5.56 27.75
C LYS A 404 -7.43 -7.04 27.85
N PRO A 405 -6.76 -7.48 28.93
CA PRO A 405 -6.38 -8.88 29.12
C PRO A 405 -7.54 -9.88 29.03
N GLU A 406 -8.74 -9.44 29.37
CA GLU A 406 -9.98 -10.26 29.38
C GLU A 406 -10.76 -10.23 28.08
N ASP A 407 -10.38 -9.42 27.07
CA ASP A 407 -11.08 -9.35 25.79
C ASP A 407 -11.05 -10.70 25.08
N GLU A 408 -12.21 -11.12 24.52
CA GLU A 408 -12.40 -12.42 23.88
C GLU A 408 -11.98 -12.38 22.42
N ILE A 409 -10.93 -13.13 22.07
CA ILE A 409 -10.47 -13.30 20.70
C ILE A 409 -11.22 -14.49 20.09
N VAL A 410 -11.97 -14.23 19.02
CA VAL A 410 -12.76 -15.22 18.29
C VAL A 410 -12.16 -15.59 16.93
N SER A 411 -11.30 -14.74 16.38
CA SER A 411 -10.62 -14.98 15.11
C SER A 411 -9.22 -14.40 15.14
N THR A 412 -8.30 -15.10 14.49
CA THR A 412 -6.93 -14.64 14.26
C THR A 412 -6.55 -14.90 12.82
N TYR A 413 -5.75 -13.99 12.26
CA TYR A 413 -5.25 -14.07 10.90
C TYR A 413 -3.78 -13.67 10.89
N VAL A 414 -2.95 -14.40 10.16
CA VAL A 414 -1.54 -14.09 9.94
C VAL A 414 -1.18 -14.42 8.50
N ARG A 415 -0.67 -13.42 7.77
CA ARG A 415 -0.15 -13.63 6.43
C ARG A 415 1.07 -12.75 6.18
N ARG A 416 2.14 -13.35 5.65
CA ARG A 416 3.35 -12.66 5.24
C ARG A 416 3.30 -12.40 3.74
N PHE A 417 3.61 -11.16 3.37
CA PHE A 417 3.82 -10.75 1.98
C PHE A 417 5.30 -10.43 1.82
N ASP A 418 5.96 -11.20 0.99
CA ASP A 418 7.40 -11.06 0.78
C ASP A 418 7.76 -9.67 0.27
N HIS A 419 7.18 -9.26 -0.85
CA HIS A 419 7.31 -7.92 -1.38
C HIS A 419 6.22 -7.01 -0.80
N GLY A 420 6.47 -6.40 0.37
CA GLY A 420 5.54 -5.46 1.03
C GLY A 420 5.76 -4.01 0.58
N TYR A 421 6.98 -3.50 0.76
CA TYR A 421 7.36 -2.13 0.40
C TYR A 421 8.61 -2.09 -0.48
N PRO A 422 8.54 -1.50 -1.70
CA PRO A 422 9.71 -1.25 -2.53
C PRO A 422 10.51 -0.10 -1.88
N THR A 423 11.58 -0.45 -1.19
CA THR A 423 12.35 0.53 -0.43
C THR A 423 13.06 1.49 -1.38
N PRO A 424 12.92 2.81 -1.18
CA PRO A 424 13.69 3.81 -1.91
C PRO A 424 15.13 3.87 -1.36
N SER A 425 15.89 2.80 -1.57
CA SER A 425 17.29 2.69 -1.17
C SER A 425 18.16 3.71 -1.88
N LEU A 426 19.39 3.92 -1.41
CA LEU A 426 20.32 4.88 -2.03
C LEU A 426 20.60 4.52 -3.48
N GLU A 427 20.69 3.24 -3.81
CA GLU A 427 21.04 2.71 -5.12
C GLU A 427 19.84 2.56 -6.07
N ARG A 428 18.61 2.68 -5.57
CA ARG A 428 17.38 2.40 -6.33
C ARG A 428 17.30 3.15 -7.66
N ASN A 429 17.56 4.46 -7.62
CA ASN A 429 17.36 5.30 -8.80
C ASN A 429 18.32 4.94 -9.93
N ASP A 430 19.58 4.69 -9.61
CA ASP A 430 20.59 4.30 -10.59
C ASP A 430 20.26 2.93 -11.19
N ALA A 431 19.89 1.96 -10.35
CA ALA A 431 19.44 0.65 -10.82
C ALA A 431 18.23 0.74 -11.77
N LEU A 432 17.22 1.52 -11.43
CA LEU A 432 16.03 1.70 -12.28
C LEU A 432 16.34 2.43 -13.59
N ALA A 433 17.30 3.35 -13.60
CA ALA A 433 17.75 4.04 -14.80
C ALA A 433 18.37 3.10 -15.84
N GLU A 434 18.86 1.94 -15.42
CA GLU A 434 19.36 0.88 -16.29
C GLU A 434 18.30 -0.18 -16.59
N ILE A 435 17.58 -0.67 -15.58
CA ILE A 435 16.61 -1.76 -15.67
C ILE A 435 15.45 -1.42 -16.62
N LEU A 436 14.80 -0.27 -16.41
CA LEU A 436 13.59 0.05 -17.17
C LEU A 436 13.85 0.27 -18.66
N PRO A 437 14.92 0.98 -19.10
CA PRO A 437 15.30 1.03 -20.52
C PRO A 437 15.72 -0.31 -21.09
N TYR A 438 16.44 -1.15 -20.33
CA TYR A 438 16.84 -2.49 -20.77
C TYR A 438 15.63 -3.35 -21.13
N LEU A 439 14.60 -3.36 -20.30
CA LEU A 439 13.35 -4.07 -20.56
C LEU A 439 12.57 -3.45 -21.72
N LYS A 440 12.49 -2.12 -21.77
CA LYS A 440 11.80 -1.40 -22.85
C LYS A 440 12.38 -1.72 -24.23
N ASN A 441 13.70 -1.88 -24.34
CA ASN A 441 14.36 -2.27 -25.58
C ASN A 441 14.01 -3.71 -26.03
N LYS A 442 13.37 -4.50 -25.18
CA LYS A 442 12.83 -5.84 -25.47
C LYS A 442 11.29 -5.81 -25.62
N ASP A 443 10.70 -4.64 -25.81
CA ASP A 443 9.24 -4.41 -25.82
C ASP A 443 8.51 -4.90 -24.55
N ILE A 444 9.20 -4.82 -23.40
CA ILE A 444 8.67 -5.15 -22.09
C ILE A 444 8.59 -3.88 -21.24
N LEU A 445 7.38 -3.51 -20.82
CA LEU A 445 7.14 -2.43 -19.90
C LEU A 445 6.86 -3.00 -18.50
N SER A 446 7.85 -2.92 -17.59
CA SER A 446 7.69 -3.33 -16.19
C SER A 446 7.07 -2.18 -15.41
N ARG A 447 5.83 -2.35 -14.93
CA ARG A 447 5.01 -1.27 -14.33
C ARG A 447 4.32 -1.75 -13.04
N GLY A 448 3.88 -0.78 -12.26
CA GLY A 448 3.24 -1.02 -10.97
C GLY A 448 4.21 -0.91 -9.80
N ARG A 449 3.69 -1.15 -8.58
CA ARG A 449 4.38 -0.90 -7.31
C ARG A 449 5.78 -1.54 -7.25
N PHE A 450 5.93 -2.79 -7.64
CA PHE A 450 7.20 -3.52 -7.70
C PHE A 450 7.75 -3.72 -9.11
N GLY A 451 6.96 -3.50 -10.14
CA GLY A 451 7.44 -3.53 -11.51
C GLY A 451 8.32 -2.34 -11.84
N SER A 452 7.96 -1.14 -11.38
CA SER A 452 8.76 0.07 -11.52
C SER A 452 9.52 0.47 -10.25
N TRP A 453 9.29 -0.20 -9.11
CA TRP A 453 9.97 0.01 -7.82
C TRP A 453 9.95 1.44 -7.29
N LYS A 454 8.95 2.24 -7.72
CA LYS A 454 8.79 3.64 -7.31
C LYS A 454 7.67 3.77 -6.30
N TYR A 455 8.03 3.83 -5.01
CA TYR A 455 7.08 4.00 -3.92
C TYR A 455 6.26 5.29 -4.04
N GLU A 456 6.87 6.37 -4.51
CA GLU A 456 6.28 7.68 -4.70
C GLU A 456 5.07 7.70 -5.66
N VAL A 457 4.95 6.68 -6.50
CA VAL A 457 3.80 6.43 -7.39
C VAL A 457 3.31 4.99 -7.28
N GLY A 458 3.31 4.46 -6.06
CA GLY A 458 2.93 3.08 -5.73
C GLY A 458 1.57 2.93 -5.03
N ASN A 459 0.75 3.99 -4.88
CA ASN A 459 -0.61 3.87 -4.38
C ASN A 459 -1.53 3.22 -5.42
N GLN A 460 -2.77 2.89 -5.05
CA GLN A 460 -3.70 2.19 -5.94
C GLN A 460 -4.01 2.99 -7.22
N ASP A 461 -4.25 4.30 -7.09
CA ASP A 461 -4.50 5.20 -8.22
C ASP A 461 -3.28 5.32 -9.15
N HIS A 462 -2.10 5.52 -8.59
CA HIS A 462 -0.85 5.54 -9.34
C HIS A 462 -0.58 4.22 -10.06
N SER A 463 -0.70 3.11 -9.33
CA SER A 463 -0.48 1.78 -9.91
C SER A 463 -1.42 1.50 -11.06
N PHE A 464 -2.71 1.87 -10.91
CA PHE A 464 -3.68 1.76 -11.99
C PHE A 464 -3.27 2.60 -13.21
N MET A 465 -2.87 3.87 -12.99
CA MET A 465 -2.47 4.78 -14.06
C MET A 465 -1.17 4.38 -14.73
N LEU A 466 -0.23 3.75 -14.00
CA LEU A 466 0.97 3.16 -14.63
C LEU A 466 0.60 2.12 -15.69
N GLY A 467 -0.45 1.33 -15.46
CA GLY A 467 -0.96 0.39 -16.46
C GLY A 467 -1.64 1.10 -17.65
N VAL A 468 -2.49 2.08 -17.36
CA VAL A 468 -3.18 2.89 -18.39
C VAL A 468 -2.17 3.59 -19.30
N GLU A 469 -1.18 4.25 -18.71
CA GLU A 469 -0.16 5.02 -19.44
C GLU A 469 0.80 4.13 -20.22
N ALA A 470 1.10 2.93 -19.72
CA ALA A 470 1.86 1.93 -20.49
C ALA A 470 1.14 1.52 -21.77
N VAL A 471 -0.18 1.36 -21.73
CA VAL A 471 -0.99 1.06 -22.93
C VAL A 471 -1.02 2.24 -23.88
N ASP A 472 -1.23 3.46 -23.41
CA ASP A 472 -1.20 4.66 -24.24
C ASP A 472 0.19 4.83 -24.91
N HIS A 473 1.26 4.51 -24.18
CA HIS A 473 2.62 4.50 -24.74
C HIS A 473 2.78 3.47 -25.86
N ILE A 474 2.31 2.22 -25.66
CA ILE A 474 2.39 1.16 -26.66
C ILE A 474 1.60 1.51 -27.93
N VAL A 475 0.37 2.01 -27.76
CA VAL A 475 -0.57 2.22 -28.86
C VAL A 475 -0.32 3.54 -29.60
N SER A 476 0.06 4.60 -28.89
CA SER A 476 0.12 5.97 -29.40
C SER A 476 1.47 6.66 -29.23
N GLY A 477 2.43 6.05 -28.52
CA GLY A 477 3.72 6.67 -28.22
C GLY A 477 3.66 7.75 -27.14
N ASP A 478 2.57 7.84 -26.39
CA ASP A 478 2.37 8.86 -25.37
C ASP A 478 3.37 8.78 -24.22
N VAL A 479 3.63 9.90 -23.56
CA VAL A 479 4.50 9.96 -22.39
C VAL A 479 3.78 9.38 -21.17
N GLU A 480 4.48 8.52 -20.44
CA GLU A 480 4.03 7.96 -19.18
C GLU A 480 4.29 8.98 -18.04
N LEU A 481 3.33 9.88 -17.80
CA LEU A 481 3.48 11.00 -16.85
C LEU A 481 3.70 10.53 -15.42
N THR A 482 2.96 9.53 -14.98
CA THR A 482 3.05 8.97 -13.63
C THR A 482 4.43 8.38 -13.35
N LEU A 483 4.99 7.67 -14.32
CA LEU A 483 6.32 7.08 -14.18
C LEU A 483 7.45 8.12 -14.26
N ALA A 484 7.35 9.04 -15.22
CA ALA A 484 8.43 9.96 -15.54
C ALA A 484 8.46 11.21 -14.64
N TYR A 485 7.28 11.67 -14.17
CA TYR A 485 7.13 12.93 -13.44
C TYR A 485 6.28 12.78 -12.17
N PRO A 486 6.77 12.03 -11.17
CA PRO A 486 6.02 11.77 -9.91
C PRO A 486 5.54 13.05 -9.21
N ASP A 487 6.41 14.04 -9.06
CA ASP A 487 6.07 15.30 -8.39
C ASP A 487 4.98 16.09 -9.13
N PHE A 488 4.98 16.03 -10.45
CA PHE A 488 3.98 16.70 -11.27
C PHE A 488 2.59 16.08 -11.06
N VAL A 489 2.48 14.76 -11.10
CA VAL A 489 1.18 14.09 -10.95
C VAL A 489 0.65 14.14 -9.51
N ASN A 490 1.55 14.13 -8.51
CA ASN A 490 1.19 14.22 -7.09
C ASN A 490 0.75 15.63 -6.66
N SER A 491 1.18 16.67 -7.36
CA SER A 491 0.90 18.07 -6.98
C SER A 491 -0.42 18.63 -7.52
N ARG A 492 -1.20 17.84 -8.27
CA ARG A 492 -2.40 18.33 -8.96
C ARG A 492 -3.50 17.27 -9.13
N ALA A 493 -4.69 17.71 -9.51
CA ALA A 493 -5.72 16.84 -10.08
C ALA A 493 -5.42 16.59 -11.57
N ASN A 494 -5.32 15.30 -11.97
CA ASN A 494 -5.03 14.88 -13.33
C ASN A 494 -6.34 14.55 -14.06
N THR A 495 -6.62 15.28 -15.14
CA THR A 495 -7.91 15.21 -15.88
C THR A 495 -7.74 14.95 -17.37
N GLU A 496 -6.54 14.58 -17.82
CA GLU A 496 -6.16 14.45 -19.24
C GLU A 496 -6.94 13.35 -19.96
N ARG A 497 -7.34 12.32 -19.22
CA ARG A 497 -8.06 11.17 -19.77
C ARG A 497 -9.50 11.16 -19.30
N ARG A 498 -10.37 10.61 -20.14
CA ARG A 498 -11.77 10.41 -19.82
C ARG A 498 -12.16 8.97 -20.18
N LEU A 499 -13.02 8.36 -19.39
CA LEU A 499 -13.67 7.12 -19.74
C LEU A 499 -14.86 7.45 -20.65
N ASN A 500 -14.74 7.10 -21.94
CA ASN A 500 -15.89 7.18 -22.84
C ASN A 500 -16.81 5.99 -22.51
N SER A 501 -18.00 6.26 -22.00
CA SER A 501 -18.99 5.22 -21.74
C SER A 501 -19.53 4.69 -23.07
N THR A 502 -18.94 3.62 -23.59
CA THR A 502 -19.44 2.91 -24.78
C THR A 502 -20.68 2.05 -24.49
N ARG A 503 -21.12 1.97 -23.23
CA ARG A 503 -22.30 1.18 -22.83
C ARG A 503 -23.63 1.66 -23.42
N HIS A 504 -23.72 2.91 -23.91
CA HIS A 504 -24.94 3.45 -24.54
C HIS A 504 -25.05 3.18 -26.03
N LEU A 505 -24.08 2.51 -26.67
CA LEU A 505 -24.09 2.23 -28.11
C LEU A 505 -24.34 0.75 -28.44
N ARG A 506 -24.70 -0.07 -27.46
CA ARG A 506 -25.12 -1.48 -27.67
C ARG A 506 -26.52 -1.68 -27.09
N ASN A 507 -27.50 -1.06 -27.72
CA ASN A 507 -28.91 -1.47 -27.72
C ASN A 507 -29.32 -1.78 -29.13
#